data_58a3b57cf99f1461c9aea211f97da0f6
#
_entry.id   58a3b57cf99f1461c9aea211f97da0f6
#
_cell.length_a   1.000
_cell.length_b   1.000
_cell.length_c   1.000
_cell.angle_alpha   90.00
_cell.angle_beta   90.00
_cell.angle_gamma   90.00
#
_symmetry.space_group_name_H-M   'P 1'
#
loop_
_entity.id
_entity.type
_entity.pdbx_description
1 polymer ?
#
loop_
_entity_poly.entity_id
_entity_poly.type
_entity_poly.pdbx_seq_one_letter_code
_entity_poly.pdbx_strand_id
1 'polypeptide(L)'
;MRKKISIKSRLTVLVTVCCLIPMAMIGLCHFYYINSNHFHSKILQQITQLKYHDRTTVERFQKVIQLSRAISYEGEIISGFHDYEEGKITEEEFLALSKEQMSQKYGSQEIVDTAKLWFLENPNAFNSSFFRKSFTRDSRYMQNYWEEDGEKLIEFAEMMREETKFCVYGKKLYLVRNVYDLNDNRIAVLALKINQEYGLERYASYERGTSVTMYLDDFVLQLLGTKATEEKVDFKKVGDDSGYMWKDGILRIYHEVNAGIFHFTMFVRFDD
;
A
#
# COMPACT_ATOMS: atom_id res chain seq x y z
N MET A 1 -26.67 0.79 -75.32
CA MET A 1 -25.60 -0.18 -75.78
C MET A 1 -24.96 -0.84 -74.57
N ARG A 2 -25.26 -2.10 -74.26
CA ARG A 2 -24.57 -2.87 -73.22
C ARG A 2 -23.24 -3.39 -73.78
N LYS A 3 -22.11 -2.82 -73.38
CA LYS A 3 -20.78 -3.37 -73.72
C LYS A 3 -20.71 -4.83 -73.23
N LYS A 4 -20.62 -5.76 -74.19
CA LYS A 4 -20.38 -7.20 -73.91
C LYS A 4 -18.97 -7.31 -73.30
N ILE A 5 -18.87 -7.51 -71.99
CA ILE A 5 -17.60 -7.77 -71.28
C ILE A 5 -17.07 -9.12 -71.78
N SER A 6 -15.84 -9.14 -72.27
CA SER A 6 -15.15 -10.32 -72.76
C SER A 6 -15.11 -11.44 -71.74
N ILE A 7 -15.27 -12.69 -72.17
CA ILE A 7 -15.18 -13.89 -71.30
C ILE A 7 -13.86 -13.90 -70.51
N LYS A 8 -12.75 -13.48 -71.15
CA LYS A 8 -11.42 -13.34 -70.52
C LYS A 8 -11.46 -12.36 -69.34
N SER A 9 -12.10 -11.20 -69.50
CA SER A 9 -12.25 -10.19 -68.42
C SER A 9 -13.13 -10.70 -67.27
N ARG A 10 -14.20 -11.47 -67.56
CA ARG A 10 -15.03 -12.06 -66.48
C ARG A 10 -14.28 -13.14 -65.71
N LEU A 11 -13.45 -13.96 -66.40
CA LEU A 11 -12.64 -14.98 -65.75
C LEU A 11 -11.54 -14.35 -64.89
N THR A 12 -10.88 -13.30 -65.39
CA THR A 12 -9.86 -12.57 -64.63
C THR A 12 -10.47 -11.96 -63.37
N VAL A 13 -11.63 -11.28 -63.45
CA VAL A 13 -12.32 -10.72 -62.31
C VAL A 13 -12.69 -11.80 -61.31
N LEU A 14 -13.25 -12.93 -61.78
CA LEU A 14 -13.63 -14.04 -60.91
C LEU A 14 -12.42 -14.60 -60.14
N VAL A 15 -11.31 -14.87 -60.83
CA VAL A 15 -10.09 -15.39 -60.21
C VAL A 15 -9.51 -14.36 -59.18
N THR A 16 -9.47 -13.08 -59.58
CA THR A 16 -8.99 -12.01 -58.68
C THR A 16 -9.87 -11.91 -57.40
N VAL A 17 -11.19 -11.96 -57.53
CA VAL A 17 -12.11 -11.92 -56.39
C VAL A 17 -11.94 -13.17 -55.52
N CYS A 18 -11.83 -14.35 -56.13
CA CYS A 18 -11.65 -15.62 -55.38
C CYS A 18 -10.32 -15.70 -54.65
N CYS A 19 -9.30 -14.96 -55.11
CA CYS A 19 -8.00 -14.90 -54.39
C CYS A 19 -7.94 -13.76 -53.38
N LEU A 20 -8.41 -12.58 -53.74
CA LEU A 20 -8.31 -11.39 -52.87
C LEU A 20 -9.19 -11.46 -51.62
N ILE A 21 -10.41 -12.00 -51.75
CA ILE A 21 -11.36 -12.11 -50.62
C ILE A 21 -10.80 -13.02 -49.51
N PRO A 22 -10.35 -14.27 -49.79
CA PRO A 22 -9.75 -15.11 -48.76
C PRO A 22 -8.45 -14.50 -48.15
N MET A 23 -7.57 -13.90 -48.97
CA MET A 23 -6.39 -13.25 -48.47
C MET A 23 -6.74 -12.07 -47.54
N ALA A 24 -7.70 -11.25 -47.89
CA ALA A 24 -8.18 -10.15 -47.06
C ALA A 24 -8.79 -10.66 -45.74
N MET A 25 -9.58 -11.74 -45.77
CA MET A 25 -10.16 -12.37 -44.59
C MET A 25 -9.08 -12.95 -43.67
N ILE A 26 -8.09 -13.65 -44.24
CA ILE A 26 -6.94 -14.18 -43.47
C ILE A 26 -6.16 -13.03 -42.81
N GLY A 27 -5.91 -11.97 -43.56
CA GLY A 27 -5.21 -10.77 -43.03
C GLY A 27 -5.99 -10.11 -41.89
N LEU A 28 -7.30 -9.95 -42.02
CA LEU A 28 -8.15 -9.41 -40.97
C LEU A 28 -8.21 -10.31 -39.74
N CYS A 29 -8.35 -11.62 -39.93
CA CYS A 29 -8.34 -12.59 -38.83
C CYS A 29 -6.97 -12.57 -38.10
N HIS A 30 -5.88 -12.52 -38.84
CA HIS A 30 -4.54 -12.48 -38.28
C HIS A 30 -4.29 -11.17 -37.52
N PHE A 31 -4.69 -10.04 -38.10
CA PHE A 31 -4.62 -8.73 -37.42
C PHE A 31 -5.43 -8.72 -36.12
N TYR A 32 -6.68 -9.22 -36.16
CA TYR A 32 -7.52 -9.31 -34.96
C TYR A 32 -6.92 -10.22 -33.90
N TYR A 33 -6.37 -11.38 -34.32
CA TYR A 33 -5.73 -12.33 -33.42
C TYR A 33 -4.49 -11.75 -32.75
N ILE A 34 -3.62 -11.11 -33.52
CA ILE A 34 -2.40 -10.46 -32.99
C ILE A 34 -2.79 -9.35 -32.01
N ASN A 35 -3.72 -8.48 -32.40
CA ASN A 35 -4.14 -7.36 -31.57
C ASN A 35 -4.76 -7.83 -30.26
N SER A 36 -5.62 -8.86 -30.32
CA SER A 36 -6.23 -9.46 -29.11
C SER A 36 -5.20 -10.10 -28.18
N ASN A 37 -4.23 -10.82 -28.74
CA ASN A 37 -3.16 -11.46 -27.96
C ASN A 37 -2.22 -10.42 -27.32
N HIS A 38 -1.85 -9.38 -28.07
CA HIS A 38 -1.04 -8.29 -27.53
C HIS A 38 -1.76 -7.58 -26.37
N PHE A 39 -3.03 -7.30 -26.51
CA PHE A 39 -3.84 -6.68 -25.46
C PHE A 39 -3.90 -7.57 -24.21
N HIS A 40 -4.21 -8.84 -24.37
CA HIS A 40 -4.27 -9.79 -23.26
C HIS A 40 -2.90 -9.95 -22.57
N SER A 41 -1.83 -10.07 -23.34
CA SER A 41 -0.47 -10.15 -22.84
C SER A 41 -0.07 -8.90 -22.03
N LYS A 42 -0.45 -7.71 -22.50
CA LYS A 42 -0.19 -6.44 -21.79
C LYS A 42 -0.93 -6.39 -20.46
N ILE A 43 -2.19 -6.83 -20.41
CA ILE A 43 -2.95 -6.91 -19.14
C ILE A 43 -2.26 -7.86 -18.14
N LEU A 44 -1.90 -9.06 -18.59
CA LEU A 44 -1.20 -10.04 -17.72
C LEU A 44 0.14 -9.50 -17.21
N GLN A 45 0.86 -8.77 -18.04
CA GLN A 45 2.11 -8.11 -17.64
C GLN A 45 1.86 -7.08 -16.53
N GLN A 46 0.83 -6.23 -16.67
CA GLN A 46 0.47 -5.24 -15.66
C GLN A 46 0.04 -5.87 -14.34
N ILE A 47 -0.76 -6.94 -14.39
CA ILE A 47 -1.15 -7.70 -13.19
C ILE A 47 0.09 -8.33 -12.52
N THR A 48 0.99 -8.90 -13.30
CA THR A 48 2.24 -9.50 -12.77
C THR A 48 3.12 -8.44 -12.12
N GLN A 49 3.22 -7.27 -12.73
CA GLN A 49 3.95 -6.13 -12.16
C GLN A 49 3.31 -5.66 -10.84
N LEU A 50 1.98 -5.56 -10.79
CA LEU A 50 1.26 -5.20 -9.56
C LEU A 50 1.53 -6.22 -8.45
N LYS A 51 1.42 -7.51 -8.73
CA LYS A 51 1.74 -8.58 -7.77
C LYS A 51 3.17 -8.50 -7.22
N TYR A 52 4.12 -8.16 -8.07
CA TYR A 52 5.51 -7.95 -7.63
C TYR A 52 5.66 -6.75 -6.69
N HIS A 53 4.99 -5.63 -7.00
CA HIS A 53 4.99 -4.44 -6.13
C HIS A 53 4.33 -4.73 -4.78
N ASP A 54 3.19 -5.42 -4.80
CA ASP A 54 2.45 -5.79 -3.59
C ASP A 54 3.27 -6.74 -2.70
N ARG A 55 3.98 -7.71 -3.29
CA ARG A 55 4.90 -8.58 -2.52
C ARG A 55 5.99 -7.77 -1.80
N THR A 56 6.59 -6.81 -2.47
CA THR A 56 7.59 -5.92 -1.85
C THR A 56 6.98 -5.11 -0.71
N THR A 57 5.75 -4.64 -0.87
CA THR A 57 5.01 -3.93 0.17
C THR A 57 4.73 -4.81 1.38
N VAL A 58 4.32 -6.06 1.15
CA VAL A 58 4.13 -7.05 2.23
C VAL A 58 5.42 -7.25 3.02
N GLU A 59 6.54 -7.47 2.36
CA GLU A 59 7.85 -7.65 3.01
C GLU A 59 8.22 -6.43 3.87
N ARG A 60 7.98 -5.22 3.37
CA ARG A 60 8.22 -3.98 4.10
C ARG A 60 7.28 -3.81 5.30
N PHE A 61 6.00 -4.09 5.15
CA PHE A 61 5.04 -4.01 6.25
C PHE A 61 5.30 -5.06 7.33
N GLN A 62 5.67 -6.28 6.95
CA GLN A 62 6.10 -7.31 7.89
C GLN A 62 7.32 -6.85 8.69
N LYS A 63 8.27 -6.15 8.05
CA LYS A 63 9.41 -5.56 8.75
C LYS A 63 8.97 -4.52 9.79
N VAL A 64 8.00 -3.66 9.47
CA VAL A 64 7.47 -2.68 10.44
C VAL A 64 6.82 -3.37 11.63
N ILE A 65 6.05 -4.44 11.38
CA ILE A 65 5.46 -5.27 12.46
C ILE A 65 6.56 -5.87 13.35
N GLN A 66 7.62 -6.41 12.77
CA GLN A 66 8.75 -6.94 13.54
C GLN A 66 9.43 -5.84 14.37
N LEU A 67 9.65 -4.65 13.79
CA LEU A 67 10.21 -3.50 14.49
C LEU A 67 9.32 -3.05 15.65
N SER A 68 8.00 -3.11 15.51
CA SER A 68 7.09 -2.76 16.60
C SER A 68 7.16 -3.76 17.77
N ARG A 69 7.42 -5.05 17.48
CA ARG A 69 7.58 -6.09 18.51
C ARG A 69 8.80 -5.86 19.39
N ALA A 70 9.87 -5.33 18.83
CA ALA A 70 11.13 -5.13 19.54
C ALA A 70 11.01 -4.20 20.78
N ILE A 71 9.99 -3.34 20.84
CA ILE A 71 9.70 -2.53 22.05
C ILE A 71 8.90 -3.31 23.08
N SER A 72 8.00 -4.20 22.67
CA SER A 72 7.07 -4.88 23.58
C SER A 72 7.66 -6.07 24.33
N TYR A 73 8.66 -6.76 23.76
CA TYR A 73 9.15 -8.03 24.32
C TYR A 73 10.62 -8.00 24.74
N GLU A 74 11.43 -7.09 24.24
CA GLU A 74 12.87 -7.01 24.51
C GLU A 74 13.25 -5.74 25.29
N GLY A 75 12.65 -5.55 26.26
CA GLY A 75 12.68 -5.19 27.58
C GLY A 75 13.36 -3.97 28.14
N GLU A 76 14.29 -3.22 27.54
CA GLU A 76 14.88 -2.09 28.25
C GLU A 76 13.86 -0.99 28.58
N ILE A 77 12.89 -0.74 27.68
CA ILE A 77 11.82 0.23 27.94
C ILE A 77 10.86 -0.31 29.00
N ILE A 78 10.47 -1.60 28.91
CA ILE A 78 9.55 -2.20 29.88
C ILE A 78 10.24 -2.39 31.24
N SER A 79 11.49 -2.85 31.24
CA SER A 79 12.29 -2.94 32.47
C SER A 79 12.49 -1.57 33.11
N GLY A 80 12.81 -0.55 32.29
CA GLY A 80 12.93 0.83 32.78
C GLY A 80 11.60 1.40 33.31
N PHE A 81 10.47 1.03 32.71
CA PHE A 81 9.15 1.42 33.23
C PHE A 81 8.89 0.83 34.61
N HIS A 82 9.21 -0.45 34.83
CA HIS A 82 9.12 -1.06 36.17
C HIS A 82 10.08 -0.43 37.17
N ASP A 83 11.31 -0.13 36.78
CA ASP A 83 12.25 0.57 37.66
C ASP A 83 11.77 1.99 38.01
N TYR A 84 11.05 2.66 37.11
CA TYR A 84 10.37 3.90 37.40
C TYR A 84 9.18 3.71 38.37
N GLU A 85 8.29 2.74 38.14
CA GLU A 85 7.17 2.42 39.03
C GLU A 85 7.63 2.06 40.47
N GLU A 86 8.76 1.34 40.57
CA GLU A 86 9.38 1.00 41.85
C GLU A 86 10.18 2.17 42.48
N GLY A 87 10.25 3.32 41.82
CA GLY A 87 10.95 4.49 42.30
C GLY A 87 12.49 4.38 42.30
N LYS A 88 13.06 3.43 41.53
CA LYS A 88 14.51 3.25 41.38
C LYS A 88 15.15 4.29 40.48
N ILE A 89 14.38 4.76 39.47
CA ILE A 89 14.77 5.81 38.55
C ILE A 89 13.68 6.88 38.51
N THR A 90 14.07 8.09 38.13
CA THR A 90 13.15 9.22 37.99
C THR A 90 12.43 9.16 36.64
N GLU A 91 11.34 9.92 36.52
CA GLU A 91 10.63 10.08 35.25
C GLU A 91 11.53 10.59 34.11
N GLU A 92 12.40 11.57 34.42
CA GLU A 92 13.34 12.14 33.46
C GLU A 92 14.34 11.09 32.94
N GLU A 93 14.90 10.26 33.86
CA GLU A 93 15.82 9.18 33.51
C GLU A 93 15.13 8.12 32.63
N PHE A 94 13.89 7.75 32.98
CA PHE A 94 13.10 6.79 32.18
C PHE A 94 12.76 7.34 30.78
N LEU A 95 12.34 8.60 30.67
CA LEU A 95 12.05 9.21 29.37
C LEU A 95 13.32 9.34 28.50
N ALA A 96 14.46 9.64 29.11
CA ALA A 96 15.74 9.69 28.42
C ALA A 96 16.12 8.31 27.87
N LEU A 97 16.03 7.26 28.68
CA LEU A 97 16.26 5.87 28.30
C LEU A 97 15.33 5.45 27.17
N SER A 98 14.02 5.70 27.30
CA SER A 98 13.02 5.38 26.27
C SER A 98 13.33 6.05 24.94
N LYS A 99 13.71 7.33 24.96
CA LYS A 99 14.07 8.09 23.76
C LYS A 99 15.33 7.55 23.10
N GLU A 100 16.34 7.18 23.89
CA GLU A 100 17.57 6.57 23.39
C GLU A 100 17.27 5.23 22.70
N GLN A 101 16.52 4.35 23.35
CA GLN A 101 16.12 3.05 22.80
C GLN A 101 15.32 3.17 21.51
N MET A 102 14.36 4.09 21.45
CA MET A 102 13.60 4.35 20.22
C MET A 102 14.51 4.88 19.11
N SER A 103 15.48 5.75 19.42
CA SER A 103 16.43 6.27 18.45
C SER A 103 17.36 5.18 17.91
N GLN A 104 17.83 4.27 18.77
CA GLN A 104 18.66 3.12 18.36
C GLN A 104 17.87 2.16 17.47
N LYS A 105 16.63 1.83 17.83
CA LYS A 105 15.79 0.85 17.08
C LYS A 105 15.29 1.39 15.76
N TYR A 106 14.87 2.64 15.70
CA TYR A 106 14.23 3.20 14.49
C TYR A 106 15.14 4.11 13.66
N GLY A 107 16.25 4.60 14.21
CA GLY A 107 17.12 5.59 13.57
C GLY A 107 17.70 5.14 12.22
N SER A 108 18.01 3.86 12.07
CA SER A 108 18.52 3.25 10.84
C SER A 108 17.42 2.70 9.90
N GLN A 109 16.16 2.74 10.31
CA GLN A 109 15.07 2.09 9.59
C GLN A 109 14.35 3.05 8.65
N GLU A 110 14.68 3.01 7.36
CA GLU A 110 14.09 3.93 6.34
C GLU A 110 12.57 3.84 6.23
N ILE A 111 11.99 2.69 6.58
CA ILE A 111 10.55 2.46 6.53
C ILE A 111 9.77 3.22 7.61
N VAL A 112 10.44 3.69 8.68
CA VAL A 112 9.80 4.42 9.78
C VAL A 112 10.17 5.90 9.71
N ASP A 113 9.19 6.77 9.52
CA ASP A 113 9.34 8.21 9.57
C ASP A 113 9.45 8.73 10.99
N THR A 114 8.51 8.31 11.80
CA THR A 114 8.42 8.70 13.20
C THR A 114 7.87 7.54 14.02
N ALA A 115 8.32 7.46 15.28
CA ALA A 115 7.78 6.55 16.27
C ALA A 115 7.39 7.34 17.50
N LYS A 116 6.23 7.05 18.09
CA LYS A 116 5.78 7.63 19.33
C LYS A 116 5.22 6.55 20.25
N LEU A 117 5.58 6.66 21.51
CA LEU A 117 5.17 5.79 22.59
C LEU A 117 4.47 6.66 23.64
N TRP A 118 3.19 6.40 23.89
CA TRP A 118 2.39 7.05 24.94
C TRP A 118 2.16 6.09 26.08
N PHE A 119 2.52 6.47 27.28
CA PHE A 119 2.21 5.71 28.49
C PHE A 119 0.81 6.09 28.98
N LEU A 120 -0.02 5.10 29.29
CA LEU A 120 -1.45 5.31 29.49
C LEU A 120 -1.83 6.04 30.78
N GLU A 121 -0.94 6.06 31.77
CA GLU A 121 -1.17 6.83 33.00
C GLU A 121 -1.31 8.33 32.77
N ASN A 122 -0.50 8.90 31.86
CA ASN A 122 -0.59 10.30 31.46
C ASN A 122 -0.04 10.50 30.04
N PRO A 123 -0.80 10.12 28.98
CA PRO A 123 -0.28 10.12 27.62
C PRO A 123 0.19 11.48 27.11
N ASN A 124 -0.36 12.57 27.63
CA ASN A 124 0.00 13.94 27.21
C ASN A 124 1.35 14.39 27.77
N ALA A 125 1.67 14.04 29.02
CA ALA A 125 2.91 14.40 29.67
C ALA A 125 3.95 13.28 29.59
N PHE A 126 3.52 12.01 29.74
CA PHE A 126 4.40 10.86 29.81
C PHE A 126 4.46 10.13 28.48
N ASN A 127 5.31 10.62 27.58
CA ASN A 127 5.49 10.02 26.24
C ASN A 127 6.93 10.18 25.74
N SER A 128 7.33 9.27 24.85
CA SER A 128 8.62 9.31 24.17
C SER A 128 8.43 9.32 22.65
N SER A 129 9.31 10.01 21.93
CA SER A 129 9.20 10.14 20.48
C SER A 129 10.53 10.11 19.77
N PHE A 130 10.55 9.48 18.61
CA PHE A 130 11.65 9.47 17.66
C PHE A 130 11.18 10.12 16.34
N PHE A 131 12.02 10.98 15.78
CA PHE A 131 11.80 11.64 14.50
C PHE A 131 13.03 11.45 13.60
N ARG A 132 12.80 11.08 12.33
CA ARG A 132 13.88 11.02 11.34
C ARG A 132 14.40 12.43 11.04
N LYS A 133 15.71 12.59 10.93
CA LYS A 133 16.40 13.88 10.74
C LYS A 133 15.95 14.70 9.51
N SER A 134 15.33 14.09 8.52
CA SER A 134 14.82 14.79 7.34
C SER A 134 13.68 15.79 7.62
N PHE A 135 13.07 15.71 8.80
CA PHE A 135 11.96 16.59 9.22
C PHE A 135 12.38 17.74 10.14
N THR A 136 13.67 18.02 10.28
CA THR A 136 14.20 18.98 11.28
C THR A 136 13.96 20.46 10.96
N ARG A 137 12.92 20.85 10.21
CA ARG A 137 12.71 22.27 9.92
C ARG A 137 11.94 23.03 10.99
N ASP A 138 11.16 22.37 11.84
CA ASP A 138 10.52 23.06 12.97
C ASP A 138 10.03 22.06 14.04
N SER A 139 10.78 21.94 15.13
CA SER A 139 10.44 21.02 16.23
C SER A 139 9.08 21.34 16.88
N ARG A 140 8.66 22.63 16.88
CA ARG A 140 7.36 23.08 17.40
C ARG A 140 6.20 22.67 16.51
N TYR A 141 6.37 22.70 15.19
CA TYR A 141 5.35 22.27 14.24
C TYR A 141 5.09 20.76 14.33
N MET A 142 6.15 19.99 14.58
CA MET A 142 6.06 18.53 14.71
C MET A 142 5.41 18.10 16.03
N GLN A 143 5.58 18.85 17.11
CA GLN A 143 4.95 18.56 18.39
C GLN A 143 3.42 18.73 18.29
N ASN A 144 2.94 19.85 17.76
CA ASN A 144 1.51 20.08 17.55
C ASN A 144 0.87 19.05 16.58
N TYR A 145 1.63 18.62 15.58
CA TYR A 145 1.18 17.67 14.58
C TYR A 145 0.92 16.26 15.12
N TRP A 146 1.66 15.85 16.17
CA TRP A 146 1.45 14.58 16.86
C TRP A 146 0.33 14.67 17.91
N GLU A 147 0.13 15.80 18.52
CA GLU A 147 -0.95 16.01 19.49
C GLU A 147 -2.32 15.83 18.84
N GLU A 148 -2.49 16.34 17.61
CA GLU A 148 -3.74 16.20 16.87
C GLU A 148 -4.05 14.76 16.41
N ASP A 149 -3.03 13.99 16.02
CA ASP A 149 -3.17 12.59 15.63
C ASP A 149 -3.14 11.65 16.86
N GLY A 150 -2.48 12.05 17.94
CA GLY A 150 -2.16 11.22 19.10
C GLY A 150 -3.40 10.68 19.81
N GLU A 151 -4.34 11.53 20.15
CA GLU A 151 -5.59 11.14 20.83
C GLU A 151 -6.37 10.09 20.02
N LYS A 152 -6.46 10.30 18.70
CA LYS A 152 -7.17 9.38 17.79
C LYS A 152 -6.45 8.05 17.61
N LEU A 153 -5.13 8.04 17.66
CA LEU A 153 -4.34 6.80 17.58
C LEU A 153 -4.45 5.99 18.88
N ILE A 154 -4.53 6.66 20.03
CA ILE A 154 -4.79 6.03 21.34
C ILE A 154 -6.22 5.46 21.38
N GLU A 155 -7.23 6.25 20.96
CA GLU A 155 -8.60 5.80 20.84
C GLU A 155 -8.74 4.61 19.89
N PHE A 156 -8.06 4.65 18.74
CA PHE A 156 -7.99 3.52 17.82
C PHE A 156 -7.40 2.27 18.47
N ALA A 157 -6.30 2.43 19.25
CA ALA A 157 -5.65 1.34 19.96
C ALA A 157 -6.58 0.70 21.02
N GLU A 158 -7.47 1.48 21.63
CA GLU A 158 -8.47 0.99 22.59
C GLU A 158 -9.55 0.11 21.93
N MET A 159 -9.90 0.46 20.69
CA MET A 159 -10.91 -0.29 19.93
C MET A 159 -10.36 -1.55 19.26
N MET A 160 -9.02 -1.68 19.16
CA MET A 160 -8.38 -2.84 18.53
C MET A 160 -8.63 -4.11 19.36
N ARG A 161 -8.96 -5.21 18.66
CA ARG A 161 -8.98 -6.55 19.24
C ARG A 161 -7.63 -7.24 19.14
N GLU A 162 -6.87 -6.90 18.12
CA GLU A 162 -5.54 -7.38 17.85
C GLU A 162 -4.50 -6.52 18.59
N GLU A 163 -3.37 -7.12 18.94
CA GLU A 163 -2.26 -6.41 19.56
C GLU A 163 -1.68 -5.31 18.65
N THR A 164 -1.74 -5.53 17.34
CA THR A 164 -1.12 -4.66 16.33
C THR A 164 -2.01 -4.55 15.11
N LYS A 165 -2.27 -3.32 14.65
CA LYS A 165 -3.06 -3.08 13.45
C LYS A 165 -2.54 -1.85 12.67
N PHE A 166 -2.68 -1.91 11.34
CA PHE A 166 -2.48 -0.73 10.51
C PHE A 166 -3.71 0.16 10.50
N CYS A 167 -3.49 1.47 10.42
CA CYS A 167 -4.56 2.44 10.19
C CYS A 167 -4.09 3.60 9.31
N VAL A 168 -5.05 4.28 8.69
CA VAL A 168 -4.79 5.48 7.90
C VAL A 168 -5.48 6.65 8.56
N TYR A 169 -4.71 7.67 8.92
CA TYR A 169 -5.22 8.90 9.49
C TYR A 169 -4.66 10.11 8.73
N GLY A 170 -5.52 11.00 8.25
CA GLY A 170 -5.08 12.19 7.54
C GLY A 170 -4.14 11.94 6.35
N LYS A 171 -4.37 10.90 5.55
CA LYS A 171 -3.50 10.41 4.44
C LYS A 171 -2.16 9.82 4.88
N LYS A 172 -1.95 9.60 6.16
CA LYS A 172 -0.75 9.00 6.72
C LYS A 172 -1.05 7.57 7.12
N LEU A 173 -0.10 6.69 6.86
CA LEU A 173 -0.18 5.28 7.23
C LEU A 173 0.58 5.06 8.54
N TYR A 174 -0.08 4.44 9.49
CA TYR A 174 0.46 4.10 10.79
C TYR A 174 0.36 2.61 11.05
N LEU A 175 1.32 2.08 11.79
CA LEU A 175 1.18 0.84 12.53
C LEU A 175 0.98 1.21 14.00
N VAL A 176 -0.13 0.80 14.58
CA VAL A 176 -0.46 1.00 16.00
C VAL A 176 -0.33 -0.32 16.73
N ARG A 177 0.27 -0.30 17.91
CA ARG A 177 0.49 -1.46 18.75
C ARG A 177 0.19 -1.15 20.21
N ASN A 178 -0.59 -2.01 20.85
CA ASN A 178 -0.72 -2.03 22.31
C ASN A 178 0.52 -2.67 22.93
N VAL A 179 1.10 -2.00 23.91
CA VAL A 179 2.29 -2.46 24.64
C VAL A 179 1.86 -2.92 26.02
N TYR A 180 2.27 -4.13 26.39
CA TYR A 180 1.91 -4.79 27.63
C TYR A 180 3.15 -5.02 28.48
N ASP A 181 2.96 -4.99 29.80
CA ASP A 181 3.96 -5.39 30.78
C ASP A 181 4.07 -6.94 30.88
N LEU A 182 4.92 -7.42 31.80
CA LEU A 182 5.08 -8.85 32.04
C LEU A 182 3.85 -9.50 32.72
N ASN A 183 2.91 -8.72 33.21
CA ASN A 183 1.66 -9.16 33.85
C ASN A 183 0.45 -9.04 32.92
N ASP A 184 0.67 -8.84 31.63
CA ASP A 184 -0.36 -8.60 30.60
C ASP A 184 -1.21 -7.33 30.84
N ASN A 185 -0.72 -6.35 31.62
CA ASN A 185 -1.36 -5.05 31.71
C ASN A 185 -0.94 -4.18 30.53
N ARG A 186 -1.90 -3.54 29.89
CA ARG A 186 -1.63 -2.58 28.82
C ARG A 186 -1.08 -1.29 29.45
N ILE A 187 0.20 -1.01 29.23
CA ILE A 187 0.90 0.13 29.83
C ILE A 187 1.10 1.29 28.85
N ALA A 188 1.18 1.00 27.54
CA ALA A 188 1.46 2.04 26.57
C ALA A 188 0.86 1.72 25.18
N VAL A 189 0.83 2.73 24.32
CA VAL A 189 0.50 2.61 22.90
C VAL A 189 1.70 3.08 22.09
N LEU A 190 2.18 2.23 21.19
CA LEU A 190 3.20 2.56 20.19
C LEU A 190 2.53 2.87 18.86
N ALA A 191 2.87 4.00 18.25
CA ALA A 191 2.52 4.30 16.87
C ALA A 191 3.78 4.54 16.03
N LEU A 192 3.90 3.78 14.94
CA LEU A 192 4.94 3.93 13.93
C LEU A 192 4.33 4.56 12.68
N LYS A 193 4.70 5.79 12.36
CA LYS A 193 4.35 6.40 11.09
C LYS A 193 5.24 5.82 10.00
N ILE A 194 4.62 5.28 8.96
CA ILE A 194 5.33 4.66 7.85
C ILE A 194 5.79 5.73 6.87
N ASN A 195 7.05 5.64 6.49
CA ASN A 195 7.58 6.40 5.37
C ASN A 195 6.97 5.85 4.06
N GLN A 196 5.94 6.52 3.55
CA GLN A 196 5.22 6.08 2.36
C GLN A 196 6.08 6.19 1.10
N GLU A 197 6.99 7.17 1.02
CA GLU A 197 7.92 7.31 -0.09
C GLU A 197 8.82 6.08 -0.23
N TYR A 198 9.26 5.50 0.89
CA TYR A 198 10.03 4.25 0.90
C TYR A 198 9.13 3.02 0.88
N GLY A 199 8.12 2.96 1.75
CA GLY A 199 7.24 1.80 1.92
C GLY A 199 6.46 1.42 0.66
N LEU A 200 6.09 2.44 -0.11
CA LEU A 200 5.20 2.35 -1.27
C LEU A 200 5.85 2.90 -2.55
N GLU A 201 7.18 3.08 -2.57
CA GLU A 201 7.92 3.70 -3.68
C GLU A 201 7.66 3.03 -5.05
N ARG A 202 7.43 1.72 -5.05
CA ARG A 202 7.20 0.96 -6.27
C ARG A 202 5.99 1.42 -7.06
N TYR A 203 4.97 1.93 -6.36
CA TYR A 203 3.77 2.45 -7.02
C TYR A 203 3.99 3.84 -7.63
N ALA A 204 4.98 4.60 -7.15
CA ALA A 204 5.38 5.86 -7.77
C ALA A 204 6.05 5.67 -9.15
N SER A 205 6.47 4.44 -9.49
CA SER A 205 7.05 4.11 -10.81
C SER A 205 6.02 3.97 -11.93
N TYR A 206 4.72 3.98 -11.62
CA TYR A 206 3.69 4.02 -12.65
C TYR A 206 3.72 5.33 -13.45
N GLU A 207 3.39 5.23 -14.73
CA GLU A 207 3.42 6.37 -15.66
C GLU A 207 2.43 7.48 -15.25
N ARG A 208 2.67 8.69 -15.77
CA ARG A 208 1.72 9.80 -15.62
C ARG A 208 0.36 9.40 -16.21
N GLY A 209 -0.72 9.79 -15.54
CA GLY A 209 -2.08 9.38 -15.90
C GLY A 209 -2.53 8.08 -15.23
N THR A 210 -1.68 7.47 -14.38
CA THR A 210 -2.08 6.30 -13.59
C THR A 210 -2.56 6.73 -12.21
N SER A 211 -3.65 6.14 -11.75
CA SER A 211 -4.13 6.30 -10.36
C SER A 211 -3.94 5.00 -9.61
N VAL A 212 -3.42 5.08 -8.38
CA VAL A 212 -3.19 3.92 -7.51
C VAL A 212 -3.85 4.15 -6.16
N THR A 213 -4.72 3.24 -5.76
CA THR A 213 -5.44 3.30 -4.48
C THR A 213 -5.26 1.97 -3.74
N MET A 214 -4.87 2.06 -2.47
CA MET A 214 -4.80 0.92 -1.55
C MET A 214 -6.03 0.94 -0.64
N TYR A 215 -6.74 -0.17 -0.57
CA TYR A 215 -7.75 -0.44 0.45
C TYR A 215 -7.13 -1.38 1.48
N LEU A 216 -6.85 -0.87 2.66
CA LEU A 216 -6.20 -1.60 3.74
C LEU A 216 -7.23 -1.79 4.87
N ASP A 217 -7.75 -3.00 5.02
CA ASP A 217 -8.88 -3.30 5.89
C ASP A 217 -10.05 -2.31 5.64
N ASP A 218 -10.41 -1.49 6.64
CA ASP A 218 -11.46 -0.48 6.56
C ASP A 218 -10.97 0.89 6.04
N PHE A 219 -9.68 1.02 5.72
CA PHE A 219 -9.05 2.29 5.36
C PHE A 219 -8.77 2.38 3.86
N VAL A 220 -8.76 3.61 3.36
CA VAL A 220 -8.44 3.91 1.96
C VAL A 220 -7.27 4.89 1.90
N LEU A 221 -6.20 4.49 1.23
CA LEU A 221 -5.02 5.30 1.01
C LEU A 221 -4.82 5.56 -0.48
N GLN A 222 -4.88 6.83 -0.87
CA GLN A 222 -4.56 7.25 -2.23
C GLN A 222 -3.05 7.42 -2.36
N LEU A 223 -2.42 6.62 -3.25
CA LEU A 223 -0.97 6.63 -3.46
C LEU A 223 -0.58 7.51 -4.64
N LEU A 224 -1.36 7.46 -5.72
CA LEU A 224 -1.08 8.20 -6.95
C LEU A 224 -2.39 8.61 -7.62
N GLY A 225 -2.42 9.79 -8.26
CA GLY A 225 -3.56 10.27 -9.03
C GLY A 225 -4.79 10.63 -8.20
N THR A 226 -5.97 10.46 -8.77
CA THR A 226 -7.26 10.70 -8.12
C THR A 226 -7.82 9.43 -7.51
N LYS A 227 -8.54 9.57 -6.39
CA LYS A 227 -9.15 8.42 -5.69
C LYS A 227 -10.06 7.64 -6.64
N ALA A 228 -9.73 6.39 -6.91
CA ALA A 228 -10.58 5.45 -7.58
C ALA A 228 -11.43 4.73 -6.55
N THR A 229 -12.72 5.00 -6.51
CA THR A 229 -13.70 4.17 -5.80
C THR A 229 -14.21 3.16 -6.80
N GLU A 230 -13.84 1.91 -6.67
CA GLU A 230 -14.28 0.89 -7.61
C GLU A 230 -14.84 -0.32 -6.89
N GLU A 231 -16.08 -0.66 -7.22
CA GLU A 231 -16.67 -1.93 -6.86
C GLU A 231 -16.11 -3.02 -7.78
N LYS A 232 -15.74 -4.16 -7.21
CA LYS A 232 -15.16 -5.30 -7.95
C LYS A 232 -16.15 -6.04 -8.86
N VAL A 233 -17.40 -5.61 -8.93
CA VAL A 233 -18.52 -6.36 -9.54
C VAL A 233 -18.30 -6.62 -11.04
N ASP A 234 -17.68 -5.68 -11.74
CA ASP A 234 -17.52 -5.74 -13.20
C ASP A 234 -16.14 -6.26 -13.65
N PHE A 235 -15.30 -6.71 -12.72
CA PHE A 235 -13.96 -7.18 -13.06
C PHE A 235 -13.95 -8.63 -13.56
N LYS A 236 -13.25 -8.87 -14.67
CA LYS A 236 -12.92 -10.20 -15.15
C LYS A 236 -11.77 -10.78 -14.32
N LYS A 237 -12.02 -11.87 -13.62
CA LYS A 237 -11.02 -12.52 -12.77
C LYS A 237 -9.84 -13.07 -13.59
N VAL A 238 -8.64 -12.94 -13.01
CA VAL A 238 -7.40 -13.55 -13.49
C VAL A 238 -6.74 -14.24 -12.30
N GLY A 239 -7.04 -15.54 -12.14
CA GLY A 239 -6.74 -16.26 -10.90
C GLY A 239 -7.73 -15.94 -9.78
N ASP A 240 -7.35 -16.26 -8.54
CA ASP A 240 -8.23 -16.15 -7.38
C ASP A 240 -8.17 -14.76 -6.71
N ASP A 241 -7.05 -14.05 -6.88
CA ASP A 241 -6.66 -12.87 -6.14
C ASP A 241 -6.59 -11.58 -6.98
N SER A 242 -6.86 -11.65 -8.28
CA SER A 242 -6.67 -10.52 -9.19
C SER A 242 -7.69 -10.48 -10.31
N GLY A 243 -7.84 -9.33 -10.91
CA GLY A 243 -8.70 -9.16 -12.07
C GLY A 243 -8.48 -7.84 -12.79
N TYR A 244 -9.17 -7.70 -13.92
CA TYR A 244 -9.14 -6.49 -14.71
C TYR A 244 -10.51 -6.12 -15.25
N MET A 245 -10.71 -4.84 -15.54
CA MET A 245 -11.85 -4.30 -16.25
C MET A 245 -11.35 -3.33 -17.33
N TRP A 246 -11.89 -3.48 -18.53
CA TRP A 246 -11.69 -2.53 -19.62
C TRP A 246 -13.03 -1.87 -19.92
N LYS A 247 -13.14 -0.58 -19.65
CA LYS A 247 -14.37 0.17 -19.87
C LYS A 247 -14.01 1.61 -20.23
N ASP A 248 -14.67 2.15 -21.27
CA ASP A 248 -14.51 3.54 -21.73
C ASP A 248 -13.06 3.93 -22.10
N GLY A 249 -12.29 2.99 -22.69
CA GLY A 249 -10.88 3.19 -23.02
C GLY A 249 -9.92 3.05 -21.81
N ILE A 250 -10.43 2.87 -20.61
CA ILE A 250 -9.68 2.85 -19.37
C ILE A 250 -9.45 1.40 -18.91
N LEU A 251 -8.19 1.03 -18.72
CA LEU A 251 -7.82 -0.22 -18.07
C LEU A 251 -7.78 -0.05 -16.56
N ARG A 252 -8.46 -0.93 -15.86
CA ARG A 252 -8.40 -1.04 -14.40
C ARG A 252 -7.98 -2.44 -14.01
N ILE A 253 -7.08 -2.55 -13.08
CA ILE A 253 -6.65 -3.84 -12.51
C ILE A 253 -6.76 -3.79 -10.99
N TYR A 254 -6.96 -4.94 -10.37
CA TYR A 254 -6.83 -5.09 -8.93
C TYR A 254 -6.03 -6.34 -8.58
N HIS A 255 -5.47 -6.33 -7.39
CA HIS A 255 -4.88 -7.50 -6.74
C HIS A 255 -5.17 -7.45 -5.23
N GLU A 256 -5.61 -8.58 -4.70
CA GLU A 256 -5.90 -8.78 -3.28
C GLU A 256 -4.73 -9.48 -2.60
N VAL A 257 -4.35 -8.96 -1.46
CA VAL A 257 -3.26 -9.51 -0.65
C VAL A 257 -3.78 -9.83 0.74
N ASN A 258 -3.64 -11.09 1.13
CA ASN A 258 -3.87 -11.52 2.51
C ASN A 258 -2.52 -11.94 3.11
N ALA A 259 -2.01 -11.15 4.04
CA ALA A 259 -0.72 -11.41 4.71
C ALA A 259 -0.90 -11.84 6.17
N GLY A 260 -2.07 -12.35 6.54
CA GLY A 260 -2.41 -12.86 7.86
C GLY A 260 -2.82 -11.74 8.82
N ILE A 261 -1.88 -10.90 9.24
CA ILE A 261 -2.12 -9.82 10.22
C ILE A 261 -2.81 -8.61 9.56
N PHE A 262 -2.64 -8.45 8.25
CA PHE A 262 -3.26 -7.38 7.48
C PHE A 262 -3.72 -7.89 6.11
N HIS A 263 -4.75 -7.27 5.62
CA HIS A 263 -5.31 -7.51 4.30
C HIS A 263 -5.39 -6.18 3.55
N PHE A 264 -4.97 -6.18 2.27
CA PHE A 264 -5.20 -5.03 1.42
C PHE A 264 -5.54 -5.41 -0.01
N THR A 265 -6.24 -4.51 -0.69
CA THR A 265 -6.49 -4.59 -2.13
C THR A 265 -5.88 -3.37 -2.80
N MET A 266 -5.05 -3.61 -3.80
CA MET A 266 -4.54 -2.54 -4.66
C MET A 266 -5.40 -2.41 -5.91
N PHE A 267 -5.82 -1.19 -6.20
CA PHE A 267 -6.44 -0.84 -7.47
C PHE A 267 -5.52 0.09 -8.26
N VAL A 268 -5.31 -0.26 -9.52
CA VAL A 268 -4.56 0.57 -10.47
C VAL A 268 -5.45 0.89 -11.66
N ARG A 269 -5.56 2.16 -11.97
CA ARG A 269 -6.31 2.68 -13.09
C ARG A 269 -5.34 3.41 -14.03
N PHE A 270 -5.33 3.00 -15.29
CA PHE A 270 -4.54 3.61 -16.35
C PHE A 270 -5.46 4.53 -17.16
N ASP A 271 -5.29 5.83 -16.99
CA ASP A 271 -5.97 6.84 -17.80
C ASP A 271 -5.13 7.06 -19.08
N ASP A 272 -5.75 6.97 -20.27
CA ASP A 272 -5.10 7.21 -21.56
C ASP A 272 -4.65 8.67 -21.73
#